data_1b7ef683036e53b8cb499b36797310b6
#
_entry.id   1b7ef683036e53b8cb499b36797310b6
#
_cell.length_a   1.000
_cell.length_b   1.000
_cell.length_c   1.000
_cell.angle_alpha   90.00
_cell.angle_beta   90.00
_cell.angle_gamma   90.00
#
_symmetry.space_group_name_H-M   'P 1'
#
loop_
_entity.id
_entity.type
_entity.pdbx_description
1 polymer ?
#
loop_
_entity_poly.entity_id
_entity_poly.type
_entity_poly.pdbx_seq_one_letter_code
_entity_poly.pdbx_strand_id
1 'polypeptide(L)'
;AGSRGIANVNVITRAIVDYVKEKGAYPFIVPAMGSHGGAKAESQKELLAGYGITEEAMGCPIRSSMETVLLGYSEYGKPVYQDKNAHEADGIIVSCRIKPHNAFRGPYESGVCKMMVVGLGKQKGAESVHSDGLGNMARNLPANAKVVVENSNILFAIPCVENAYDETALIEAIPTEKIF
;
A
#
# COMPACT_ATOMS: atom_id res chain seq x y z
N ALA A 1 -1.62 0.05 -5.41
CA ALA A 1 -2.83 0.90 -5.34
C ALA A 1 -3.84 0.32 -4.35
N GLY A 2 -4.50 1.19 -3.58
CA GLY A 2 -5.46 0.79 -2.54
C GLY A 2 -6.88 0.56 -3.05
N SER A 3 -7.75 0.00 -2.19
CA SER A 3 -9.14 -0.37 -2.51
C SER A 3 -10.14 0.76 -2.36
N ARG A 4 -9.77 1.86 -1.76
CA ARG A 4 -10.64 3.04 -1.61
C ARG A 4 -10.14 4.12 -2.53
N GLY A 5 -11.06 4.75 -3.26
CA GLY A 5 -10.71 5.79 -4.21
C GLY A 5 -9.88 6.90 -3.56
N ILE A 6 -8.97 7.41 -4.33
CA ILE A 6 -8.24 8.65 -4.10
C ILE A 6 -8.64 9.55 -5.25
N ALA A 7 -8.86 10.83 -5.01
CA ALA A 7 -9.10 11.79 -6.08
C ALA A 7 -8.00 11.66 -7.15
N ASN A 8 -8.40 11.52 -8.39
CA ASN A 8 -7.46 11.37 -9.52
C ASN A 8 -6.50 10.17 -9.42
N VAL A 9 -6.88 9.08 -8.75
CA VAL A 9 -6.00 7.93 -8.52
C VAL A 9 -5.42 7.34 -9.81
N ASN A 10 -6.20 7.30 -10.87
CA ASN A 10 -5.74 6.85 -12.20
C ASN A 10 -4.68 7.80 -12.80
N VAL A 11 -4.89 9.12 -12.70
CA VAL A 11 -3.94 10.14 -13.18
C VAL A 11 -2.63 10.06 -12.38
N ILE A 12 -2.73 9.99 -11.05
CA ILE A 12 -1.55 9.86 -10.17
C ILE A 12 -0.79 8.57 -10.47
N THR A 13 -1.50 7.44 -10.58
CA THR A 13 -0.87 6.15 -10.86
C THR A 13 -0.20 6.15 -12.23
N ARG A 14 -0.85 6.71 -13.25
CA ARG A 14 -0.27 6.84 -14.59
C ARG A 14 0.98 7.71 -14.59
N ALA A 15 0.96 8.86 -13.92
CA ALA A 15 2.12 9.74 -13.81
C ALA A 15 3.32 9.05 -13.13
N ILE A 16 3.08 8.24 -12.09
CA ILE A 16 4.12 7.43 -11.45
C ILE A 16 4.70 6.41 -12.44
N VAL A 17 3.85 5.70 -13.17
CA VAL A 17 4.27 4.71 -14.17
C VAL A 17 5.11 5.36 -15.27
N ASP A 18 4.67 6.49 -15.80
CA ASP A 18 5.39 7.20 -16.86
C ASP A 18 6.76 7.70 -16.37
N TYR A 19 6.81 8.31 -15.19
CA TYR A 19 8.08 8.74 -14.57
C TYR A 19 9.07 7.59 -14.39
N VAL A 20 8.61 6.45 -13.90
CA VAL A 20 9.46 5.27 -13.68
C VAL A 20 10.00 4.73 -15.02
N LYS A 21 9.17 4.72 -16.06
CA LYS A 21 9.59 4.34 -17.42
C LYS A 21 10.62 5.30 -18.02
N GLU A 22 10.45 6.60 -17.82
CA GLU A 22 11.41 7.61 -18.24
C GLU A 22 12.80 7.43 -17.60
N LYS A 23 12.83 6.83 -16.39
CA LYS A 23 14.08 6.44 -15.70
C LYS A 23 14.65 5.10 -16.18
N GLY A 24 14.05 4.48 -17.19
CA GLY A 24 14.51 3.22 -17.77
C GLY A 24 14.11 1.96 -17.03
N ALA A 25 13.19 2.05 -16.07
CA ALA A 25 12.67 0.89 -15.34
C ALA A 25 11.40 0.31 -16.00
N TYR A 26 11.07 -0.92 -15.59
CA TYR A 26 9.92 -1.68 -16.09
C TYR A 26 8.86 -1.83 -14.99
N PRO A 27 7.96 -0.85 -14.80
CA PRO A 27 6.99 -0.89 -13.73
C PRO A 27 5.89 -1.93 -13.96
N PHE A 28 5.36 -2.43 -12.87
CA PHE A 28 4.07 -3.12 -12.80
C PHE A 28 3.30 -2.64 -11.58
N ILE A 29 1.97 -2.79 -11.61
CA ILE A 29 1.09 -2.38 -10.51
C ILE A 29 0.70 -3.60 -9.69
N VAL A 30 0.73 -3.46 -8.37
CA VAL A 30 0.25 -4.46 -7.42
C VAL A 30 -0.95 -3.88 -6.66
N PRO A 31 -2.08 -4.59 -6.57
CA PRO A 31 -3.16 -4.21 -5.68
C PRO A 31 -2.71 -4.29 -4.23
N ALA A 32 -2.78 -3.18 -3.49
CA ALA A 32 -2.42 -3.10 -2.06
C ALA A 32 -3.70 -2.89 -1.24
N MET A 33 -4.51 -3.94 -1.14
CA MET A 33 -5.90 -3.87 -0.67
C MET A 33 -6.18 -4.76 0.57
N GLY A 34 -5.16 -5.40 1.12
CA GLY A 34 -5.37 -6.32 2.24
C GLY A 34 -6.33 -7.45 1.88
N SER A 35 -7.37 -7.63 2.69
CA SER A 35 -8.43 -8.65 2.48
C SER A 35 -9.63 -8.14 1.66
N HIS A 36 -9.62 -6.93 1.14
CA HIS A 36 -10.72 -6.40 0.32
C HIS A 36 -10.92 -7.22 -0.95
N GLY A 37 -12.11 -7.09 -1.55
CA GLY A 37 -12.48 -7.93 -2.70
C GLY A 37 -12.62 -9.41 -2.35
N GLY A 38 -12.99 -9.72 -1.09
CA GLY A 38 -13.12 -11.09 -0.59
C GLY A 38 -11.80 -11.86 -0.58
N ALA A 39 -10.68 -11.15 -0.49
CA ALA A 39 -9.32 -11.72 -0.55
C ALA A 39 -9.08 -12.55 -1.83
N LYS A 40 -9.61 -12.08 -2.96
CA LYS A 40 -9.44 -12.73 -4.27
C LYS A 40 -8.66 -11.82 -5.21
N ALA A 41 -7.65 -12.36 -5.87
CA ALA A 41 -6.79 -11.63 -6.79
C ALA A 41 -7.58 -10.96 -7.93
N GLU A 42 -8.50 -11.70 -8.56
CA GLU A 42 -9.33 -11.17 -9.65
C GLU A 42 -10.22 -10.02 -9.19
N SER A 43 -10.89 -10.17 -8.04
CA SER A 43 -11.76 -9.09 -7.51
C SER A 43 -10.95 -7.84 -7.16
N GLN A 44 -9.70 -7.96 -6.71
CA GLN A 44 -8.84 -6.82 -6.49
C GLN A 44 -8.41 -6.14 -7.80
N LYS A 45 -8.20 -6.90 -8.87
CA LYS A 45 -7.91 -6.37 -10.22
C LYS A 45 -9.15 -5.65 -10.78
N GLU A 46 -10.34 -6.22 -10.61
CA GLU A 46 -11.62 -5.59 -10.99
C GLU A 46 -11.86 -4.27 -10.24
N LEU A 47 -11.57 -4.22 -8.93
CA LEU A 47 -11.65 -2.97 -8.16
C LEU A 47 -10.72 -1.87 -8.73
N LEU A 48 -9.50 -2.21 -9.14
CA LEU A 48 -8.60 -1.27 -9.81
C LEU A 48 -9.19 -0.78 -11.14
N ALA A 49 -9.75 -1.68 -11.94
CA ALA A 49 -10.38 -1.34 -13.20
C ALA A 49 -11.55 -0.37 -13.00
N GLY A 50 -12.34 -0.53 -11.92
CA GLY A 50 -13.39 0.40 -11.53
C GLY A 50 -12.90 1.82 -11.22
N TYR A 51 -11.63 1.99 -10.89
CA TYR A 51 -10.97 3.29 -10.74
C TYR A 51 -10.25 3.78 -12.01
N GLY A 52 -10.42 3.10 -13.13
CA GLY A 52 -9.72 3.42 -14.38
C GLY A 52 -8.25 2.97 -14.40
N ILE A 53 -7.84 2.09 -13.48
CA ILE A 53 -6.50 1.51 -13.44
C ILE A 53 -6.56 0.14 -14.11
N THR A 54 -6.30 0.13 -15.42
CA THR A 54 -6.21 -1.07 -16.26
C THR A 54 -4.81 -1.15 -16.88
N GLU A 55 -4.41 -2.33 -17.36
CA GLU A 55 -3.11 -2.48 -18.02
C GLU A 55 -2.98 -1.58 -19.26
N GLU A 56 -4.07 -1.43 -20.01
CA GLU A 56 -4.13 -0.54 -21.17
C GLU A 56 -3.98 0.93 -20.77
N ALA A 57 -4.79 1.41 -19.81
CA ALA A 57 -4.75 2.80 -19.37
C ALA A 57 -3.41 3.16 -18.70
N MET A 58 -2.82 2.23 -17.96
CA MET A 58 -1.54 2.44 -17.26
C MET A 58 -0.33 2.14 -18.15
N GLY A 59 -0.50 1.41 -19.23
CA GLY A 59 0.60 1.01 -20.12
C GLY A 59 1.63 0.09 -19.43
N CYS A 60 1.26 -0.63 -18.39
CA CYS A 60 2.11 -1.59 -17.70
C CYS A 60 1.27 -2.74 -17.13
N PRO A 61 1.88 -3.92 -16.84
CA PRO A 61 1.16 -5.05 -16.25
C PRO A 61 0.56 -4.74 -14.88
N ILE A 62 -0.56 -5.39 -14.56
CA ILE A 62 -1.13 -5.43 -13.20
C ILE A 62 -0.98 -6.86 -12.68
N ARG A 63 -0.05 -7.06 -11.74
CA ARG A 63 0.21 -8.34 -11.11
C ARG A 63 -0.61 -8.45 -9.83
N SER A 64 -1.73 -9.17 -9.90
CA SER A 64 -2.61 -9.40 -8.75
C SER A 64 -2.44 -10.83 -8.24
N SER A 65 -2.11 -10.97 -6.97
CA SER A 65 -1.97 -12.24 -6.28
C SER A 65 -2.34 -12.07 -4.81
N MET A 66 -2.69 -13.16 -4.14
CA MET A 66 -2.84 -13.22 -2.68
C MET A 66 -1.65 -13.92 -2.01
N GLU A 67 -0.65 -14.34 -2.79
CA GLU A 67 0.57 -14.92 -2.25
C GLU A 67 1.39 -13.88 -1.50
N THR A 68 1.92 -14.30 -0.35
CA THR A 68 2.74 -13.44 0.50
C THR A 68 4.00 -14.15 0.94
N VAL A 69 5.05 -13.37 1.21
CA VAL A 69 6.26 -13.80 1.91
C VAL A 69 6.24 -13.28 3.34
N LEU A 70 6.83 -14.04 4.26
CA LEU A 70 7.08 -13.61 5.64
C LEU A 70 8.37 -12.79 5.67
N LEU A 71 8.28 -11.52 6.05
CA LEU A 71 9.45 -10.64 6.17
C LEU A 71 10.18 -10.79 7.52
N GLY A 72 9.47 -11.18 8.57
CA GLY A 72 9.97 -11.30 9.92
C GLY A 72 8.88 -11.09 10.96
N TYR A 73 9.29 -10.73 12.17
CA TYR A 73 8.40 -10.49 13.29
C TYR A 73 8.65 -9.11 13.89
N SER A 74 7.58 -8.41 14.24
CA SER A 74 7.69 -7.13 14.95
C SER A 74 8.12 -7.33 16.41
N GLU A 75 8.50 -6.26 17.11
CA GLU A 75 8.84 -6.27 18.53
C GLU A 75 7.74 -6.84 19.45
N TYR A 76 6.49 -6.88 18.98
CA TYR A 76 5.35 -7.50 19.66
C TYR A 76 5.09 -8.94 19.21
N GLY A 77 6.05 -9.57 18.53
CA GLY A 77 5.95 -10.97 18.07
C GLY A 77 4.95 -11.19 16.94
N LYS A 78 4.49 -10.14 16.26
CA LYS A 78 3.55 -10.27 15.14
C LYS A 78 4.28 -10.61 13.85
N PRO A 79 3.86 -11.66 13.12
CA PRO A 79 4.42 -11.95 11.80
C PRO A 79 4.04 -10.83 10.82
N VAL A 80 5.02 -10.39 10.04
CA VAL A 80 4.86 -9.33 9.03
C VAL A 80 4.97 -9.92 7.64
N TYR A 81 3.96 -9.70 6.83
CA TYR A 81 3.86 -10.27 5.49
C TYR A 81 3.88 -9.18 4.41
N GLN A 82 4.36 -9.55 3.22
CA GLN A 82 4.33 -8.70 2.03
C GLN A 82 3.88 -9.51 0.81
N ASP A 83 3.19 -8.84 -0.11
CA ASP A 83 2.85 -9.38 -1.43
C ASP A 83 4.11 -9.90 -2.12
N LYS A 84 4.06 -11.12 -2.64
CA LYS A 84 5.20 -11.79 -3.24
C LYS A 84 5.72 -11.06 -4.48
N ASN A 85 4.82 -10.60 -5.38
CA ASN A 85 5.26 -9.84 -6.55
C ASN A 85 5.97 -8.54 -6.18
N ALA A 86 5.47 -7.84 -5.14
CA ALA A 86 6.12 -6.63 -4.64
C ALA A 86 7.49 -6.94 -4.01
N HIS A 87 7.59 -8.02 -3.24
CA HIS A 87 8.84 -8.44 -2.60
C HIS A 87 9.93 -8.81 -3.62
N GLU A 88 9.56 -9.46 -4.71
CA GLU A 88 10.47 -9.88 -5.78
C GLU A 88 10.86 -8.73 -6.73
N ALA A 89 10.31 -7.53 -6.57
CA ALA A 89 10.67 -6.37 -7.36
C ALA A 89 11.96 -5.70 -6.85
N ASP A 90 12.72 -5.09 -7.76
CA ASP A 90 13.93 -4.32 -7.42
C ASP A 90 13.62 -3.08 -6.57
N GLY A 91 12.40 -2.58 -6.61
CA GLY A 91 11.97 -1.44 -5.82
C GLY A 91 10.45 -1.28 -5.76
N ILE A 92 9.96 -0.72 -4.65
CA ILE A 92 8.55 -0.52 -4.37
C ILE A 92 8.26 0.97 -4.16
N ILE A 93 7.30 1.50 -4.89
CA ILE A 93 6.72 2.83 -4.66
C ILE A 93 5.34 2.65 -4.03
N VAL A 94 5.15 3.23 -2.84
CA VAL A 94 3.89 3.10 -2.10
C VAL A 94 3.03 4.33 -2.34
N SER A 95 1.93 4.17 -3.10
CA SER A 95 0.93 5.24 -3.30
C SER A 95 -0.28 5.02 -2.39
N CYS A 96 -0.67 6.05 -1.64
CA CYS A 96 -1.75 5.93 -0.66
C CYS A 96 -2.41 7.27 -0.36
N ARG A 97 -3.57 7.22 0.33
CA ARG A 97 -4.22 8.38 0.92
C ARG A 97 -3.93 8.44 2.42
N ILE A 98 -3.52 9.62 2.90
CA ILE A 98 -3.42 9.91 4.33
C ILE A 98 -4.76 10.44 4.82
N LYS A 99 -5.28 9.84 5.88
CA LYS A 99 -6.49 10.30 6.56
C LYS A 99 -6.56 9.74 7.98
N PRO A 100 -7.38 10.32 8.88
CA PRO A 100 -7.69 9.70 10.16
C PRO A 100 -8.33 8.33 10.00
N HIS A 101 -8.09 7.42 10.92
CA HIS A 101 -8.76 6.11 10.95
C HIS A 101 -10.10 6.19 11.70
N ASN A 102 -11.08 5.41 11.29
CA ASN A 102 -12.42 5.47 11.92
C ASN A 102 -12.48 4.76 13.28
N ALA A 103 -11.59 3.79 13.52
CA ALA A 103 -11.74 2.87 14.66
C ALA A 103 -10.63 3.00 15.72
N PHE A 104 -9.54 3.70 15.45
CA PHE A 104 -8.49 3.94 16.46
C PHE A 104 -7.81 5.29 16.20
N ARG A 105 -7.07 5.76 17.23
CA ARG A 105 -6.22 6.96 17.19
C ARG A 105 -4.80 6.58 17.54
N GLY A 106 -3.83 7.23 16.87
CA GLY A 106 -2.42 7.02 17.10
C GLY A 106 -1.54 7.92 16.22
N PRO A 107 -0.22 7.88 16.37
CA PRO A 107 0.69 8.68 15.56
C PRO A 107 0.63 8.29 14.06
N TYR A 108 0.29 7.03 13.77
CA TYR A 108 0.14 6.50 12.41
C TYR A 108 -1.19 5.75 12.31
N GLU A 109 -2.19 6.35 11.68
CA GLU A 109 -3.54 5.77 11.58
C GLU A 109 -3.83 5.17 10.21
N SER A 110 -3.81 6.00 9.17
CA SER A 110 -3.93 5.59 7.76
C SER A 110 -2.87 6.30 6.93
N GLY A 111 -2.49 5.71 5.80
CA GLY A 111 -1.43 6.23 4.95
C GLY A 111 -0.35 5.19 4.70
N VAL A 112 0.91 5.63 4.67
CA VAL A 112 2.04 4.80 4.23
C VAL A 112 2.20 3.54 5.08
N CYS A 113 2.26 3.65 6.42
CA CYS A 113 2.39 2.49 7.31
C CYS A 113 1.27 1.48 7.10
N LYS A 114 0.02 1.94 7.02
CA LYS A 114 -1.12 1.04 6.78
C LYS A 114 -1.07 0.40 5.40
N MET A 115 -0.64 1.13 4.38
CA MET A 115 -0.52 0.59 3.03
C MET A 115 0.56 -0.50 2.97
N MET A 116 1.69 -0.31 3.63
CA MET A 116 2.75 -1.32 3.71
C MET A 116 2.29 -2.57 4.47
N VAL A 117 1.72 -2.40 5.67
CA VAL A 117 1.40 -3.51 6.58
C VAL A 117 0.12 -4.25 6.19
N VAL A 118 -0.96 -3.52 5.95
CA VAL A 118 -2.28 -4.09 5.65
C VAL A 118 -2.46 -4.24 4.14
N GLY A 119 -2.15 -3.20 3.38
CA GLY A 119 -2.35 -3.19 1.93
C GLY A 119 -1.51 -4.25 1.22
N LEU A 120 -0.19 -4.13 1.30
CA LEU A 120 0.78 -5.08 0.73
C LEU A 120 0.85 -6.39 1.52
N GLY A 121 0.52 -6.38 2.80
CA GLY A 121 0.46 -7.60 3.62
C GLY A 121 -0.66 -8.56 3.24
N LYS A 122 -1.57 -8.13 2.35
CA LYS A 122 -2.73 -8.91 1.90
C LYS A 122 -3.60 -9.37 3.08
N GLN A 123 -4.31 -10.47 2.93
CA GLN A 123 -5.14 -11.02 4.00
C GLN A 123 -4.31 -11.38 5.23
N LYS A 124 -3.16 -12.06 5.05
CA LYS A 124 -2.30 -12.47 6.19
C LYS A 124 -1.78 -11.29 6.99
N GLY A 125 -1.34 -10.21 6.34
CA GLY A 125 -0.89 -9.00 7.03
C GLY A 125 -2.03 -8.27 7.74
N ALA A 126 -3.21 -8.21 7.12
CA ALA A 126 -4.40 -7.65 7.76
C ALA A 126 -4.79 -8.44 9.01
N GLU A 127 -4.86 -9.77 8.93
CA GLU A 127 -5.17 -10.65 10.07
C GLU A 127 -4.14 -10.53 11.17
N SER A 128 -2.85 -10.54 10.84
CA SER A 128 -1.76 -10.41 11.80
C SER A 128 -1.88 -9.13 12.63
N VAL A 129 -1.99 -7.97 11.98
CA VAL A 129 -2.02 -6.68 12.69
C VAL A 129 -3.29 -6.46 13.49
N HIS A 130 -4.42 -7.10 13.11
CA HIS A 130 -5.70 -6.99 13.82
C HIS A 130 -5.90 -8.08 14.87
N SER A 131 -5.04 -9.08 14.97
CA SER A 131 -5.24 -10.25 15.84
C SER A 131 -5.42 -9.93 17.32
N ASP A 132 -4.87 -8.80 17.80
CA ASP A 132 -5.00 -8.32 19.19
C ASP A 132 -6.13 -7.30 19.39
N GLY A 133 -6.99 -7.13 18.38
CA GLY A 133 -8.07 -6.16 18.38
C GLY A 133 -7.64 -4.73 18.04
N LEU A 134 -8.64 -3.89 17.81
CA LEU A 134 -8.44 -2.51 17.35
C LEU A 134 -7.71 -1.61 18.38
N GLY A 135 -7.80 -1.90 19.66
CA GLY A 135 -7.14 -1.14 20.72
C GLY A 135 -5.61 -1.18 20.64
N ASN A 136 -5.04 -2.21 20.02
CA ASN A 136 -3.60 -2.36 19.87
C ASN A 136 -3.07 -1.87 18.50
N MET A 137 -3.94 -1.42 17.60
CA MET A 137 -3.54 -0.98 16.27
C MET A 137 -2.54 0.19 16.28
N ALA A 138 -2.71 1.14 17.21
CA ALA A 138 -1.84 2.32 17.32
C ALA A 138 -0.37 1.96 17.57
N ARG A 139 -0.09 0.83 18.25
CA ARG A 139 1.26 0.33 18.49
C ARG A 139 1.70 -0.70 17.45
N ASN A 140 0.81 -1.64 17.07
CA ASN A 140 1.15 -2.74 16.16
C ASN A 140 1.44 -2.24 14.75
N LEU A 141 0.71 -1.22 14.29
CA LEU A 141 0.86 -0.72 12.92
C LEU A 141 2.26 -0.15 12.65
N PRO A 142 2.79 0.81 13.43
CA PRO A 142 4.14 1.32 13.20
C PRO A 142 5.22 0.25 13.47
N ALA A 143 5.06 -0.62 14.45
CA ALA A 143 6.01 -1.70 14.73
C ALA A 143 6.14 -2.67 13.54
N ASN A 144 5.01 -3.08 12.94
CA ASN A 144 5.02 -3.91 11.75
C ASN A 144 5.57 -3.15 10.52
N ALA A 145 5.28 -1.86 10.39
CA ALA A 145 5.77 -1.03 9.28
C ALA A 145 7.30 -0.89 9.30
N LYS A 146 7.93 -0.83 10.48
CA LYS A 146 9.40 -0.84 10.61
C LYS A 146 9.99 -2.12 10.01
N VAL A 147 9.42 -3.28 10.32
CA VAL A 147 9.87 -4.56 9.75
C VAL A 147 9.77 -4.56 8.22
N VAL A 148 8.68 -3.97 7.66
CA VAL A 148 8.57 -3.83 6.20
C VAL A 148 9.68 -2.96 5.64
N VAL A 149 9.95 -1.81 6.23
CA VAL A 149 11.00 -0.88 5.76
C VAL A 149 12.39 -1.52 5.85
N GLU A 150 12.67 -2.28 6.90
CA GLU A 150 13.97 -2.93 7.13
C GLU A 150 14.21 -4.15 6.24
N ASN A 151 13.15 -4.83 5.78
CA ASN A 151 13.24 -6.11 5.10
C ASN A 151 12.63 -6.12 3.69
N SER A 152 12.39 -4.94 3.11
CA SER A 152 11.92 -4.84 1.72
C SER A 152 12.45 -3.60 1.01
N ASN A 153 12.39 -3.60 -0.31
CA ASN A 153 12.94 -2.54 -1.16
C ASN A 153 11.97 -1.37 -1.35
N ILE A 154 11.46 -0.78 -0.24
CA ILE A 154 10.67 0.45 -0.33
C ILE A 154 11.59 1.60 -0.72
N LEU A 155 11.41 2.18 -1.90
CA LEU A 155 12.22 3.31 -2.39
C LEU A 155 11.71 4.64 -1.82
N PHE A 156 10.42 4.87 -1.94
CA PHE A 156 9.72 6.05 -1.41
C PHE A 156 8.21 5.83 -1.43
N ALA A 157 7.50 6.72 -0.76
CA ALA A 157 6.04 6.76 -0.78
C ALA A 157 5.54 8.03 -1.49
N ILE A 158 4.36 7.94 -2.09
CA ILE A 158 3.61 9.06 -2.67
C ILE A 158 2.25 9.12 -1.96
N PRO A 159 2.21 9.69 -0.75
CA PRO A 159 0.96 9.94 -0.06
C PRO A 159 0.20 11.10 -0.70
N CYS A 160 -1.13 10.99 -0.69
CA CYS A 160 -2.07 12.01 -1.09
C CYS A 160 -2.93 12.43 0.10
N VAL A 161 -3.12 13.72 0.28
CA VAL A 161 -4.08 14.31 1.22
C VAL A 161 -5.20 14.94 0.41
N GLU A 162 -6.43 14.68 0.80
CA GLU A 162 -7.63 15.27 0.19
C GLU A 162 -8.26 16.30 1.13
N ASN A 163 -8.89 17.31 0.54
CA ASN A 163 -9.70 18.28 1.26
C ASN A 163 -11.10 17.71 1.59
N ALA A 164 -11.95 18.55 2.21
CA ALA A 164 -13.31 18.16 2.60
C ALA A 164 -14.28 17.93 1.42
N TYR A 165 -13.86 18.26 0.21
CA TYR A 165 -14.61 18.07 -1.03
C TYR A 165 -14.13 16.87 -1.84
N ASP A 166 -13.33 16.00 -1.24
CA ASP A 166 -12.68 14.84 -1.89
C ASP A 166 -11.80 15.24 -3.10
N GLU A 167 -11.16 16.42 -3.03
CA GLU A 167 -10.21 16.89 -4.02
C GLU A 167 -8.78 16.74 -3.51
N THR A 168 -7.83 16.54 -4.42
CA THR A 168 -6.41 16.46 -4.08
C THR A 168 -5.90 17.81 -3.54
N ALA A 169 -5.54 17.85 -2.27
CA ALA A 169 -4.98 19.05 -1.61
C ALA A 169 -3.44 19.03 -1.60
N LEU A 170 -2.83 17.87 -1.42
CA LEU A 170 -1.37 17.70 -1.38
C LEU A 170 -0.97 16.33 -1.90
N ILE A 171 0.08 16.30 -2.69
CA ILE A 171 0.82 15.09 -3.05
C ILE A 171 2.30 15.37 -2.81
N GLU A 172 2.99 14.46 -2.14
CA GLU A 172 4.41 14.60 -1.85
C GLU A 172 5.12 13.28 -2.05
N ALA A 173 6.39 13.31 -2.47
CA ALA A 173 7.26 12.14 -2.49
C ALA A 173 8.06 12.09 -1.18
N ILE A 174 7.82 11.06 -0.37
CA ILE A 174 8.46 10.88 0.92
C ILE A 174 9.48 9.74 0.81
N PRO A 175 10.79 10.04 0.93
CA PRO A 175 11.82 8.99 0.94
C PRO A 175 11.63 8.07 2.15
N THR A 176 12.13 6.82 2.03
CA THR A 176 11.90 5.78 3.03
C THR A 176 12.36 6.17 4.44
N GLU A 177 13.48 6.88 4.56
CA GLU A 177 14.03 7.36 5.82
C GLU A 177 13.19 8.43 6.54
N LYS A 178 12.17 8.97 5.86
CA LYS A 178 11.24 9.99 6.40
C LYS A 178 9.82 9.45 6.63
N ILE A 179 9.64 8.13 6.56
CA ILE A 179 8.30 7.52 6.79
C ILE A 179 7.91 7.55 8.28
N PHE A 180 8.90 7.60 9.18
CA PHE A 180 8.74 7.66 10.63
C PHE A 180 9.25 8.97 11.22
#